data_1184fbf40dd4ef6193e4ccd821851857
#
_entry.id   1184fbf40dd4ef6193e4ccd821851857
#
_cell.length_a   1.000
_cell.length_b   1.000
_cell.length_c   1.000
_cell.angle_alpha   90.00
_cell.angle_beta   90.00
_cell.angle_gamma   90.00
#
_symmetry.space_group_name_H-M   'P 1'
#
loop_
_entity.id
_entity.type
_entity.pdbx_description
1 polymer ?
#
loop_
_entity_poly.entity_id
_entity_poly.type
_entity_poly.pdbx_seq_one_letter_code
_entity_poly.pdbx_strand_id
1 'polypeptide(L)'
;MGVDSGCVGIVGLGLIGGSIGLDLRAQGIKVQGLVHRSSTAERAMERGLVSAVSTDPACLACCDLVILALPIPALLKPNAEFLEALPAEAVVTDVGSVKQPVLQEWKGRHPRFVASHPMAGTAQAGVEAGQRDLFQGRPWIATPDAKTDSAALAVVEDLARRLGSRWFTAAAAQHDQAVALISHMPVLVSAALLRAAGDERDPEIRALAQALASSGFADTSRVGGGNPDLGLAMASSNREAVLKALAAYRWSLEQLE
;
A
#
# COMPACT_ATOMS: atom_id res chain seq x y z
N MET A 1 11.73 14.58 -17.46
CA MET A 1 11.10 13.60 -18.38
C MET A 1 9.87 13.09 -17.66
N GLY A 2 8.70 13.22 -18.27
CA GLY A 2 7.45 12.69 -17.70
C GLY A 2 7.31 11.20 -18.05
N VAL A 3 6.33 10.55 -17.44
CA VAL A 3 5.99 9.11 -17.67
C VAL A 3 5.61 8.80 -19.15
N ASP A 4 5.53 9.80 -20.03
CA ASP A 4 4.95 9.70 -21.38
C ASP A 4 5.72 8.89 -22.43
N SER A 5 7.01 8.66 -22.24
CA SER A 5 7.85 8.00 -23.27
C SER A 5 8.72 6.85 -22.73
N GLY A 6 8.62 6.56 -21.44
CA GLY A 6 9.47 5.61 -20.76
C GLY A 6 8.80 4.27 -20.45
N CYS A 7 9.58 3.37 -19.86
CA CYS A 7 9.12 2.10 -19.31
C CYS A 7 8.89 2.24 -17.81
N VAL A 8 7.73 1.83 -17.31
CA VAL A 8 7.42 1.79 -15.87
C VAL A 8 7.58 0.38 -15.36
N GLY A 9 8.47 0.18 -14.40
CA GLY A 9 8.64 -1.07 -13.66
C GLY A 9 7.67 -1.15 -12.48
N ILE A 10 6.99 -2.27 -12.30
CA ILE A 10 6.15 -2.52 -11.12
C ILE A 10 6.62 -3.79 -10.44
N VAL A 11 7.09 -3.66 -9.21
CA VAL A 11 7.55 -4.77 -8.37
C VAL A 11 6.42 -5.18 -7.44
N GLY A 12 5.83 -6.35 -7.71
CA GLY A 12 4.62 -6.83 -7.04
C GLY A 12 3.33 -6.41 -7.77
N LEU A 13 2.59 -7.41 -8.24
CA LEU A 13 1.36 -7.23 -9.03
C LEU A 13 0.10 -7.67 -8.25
N GLY A 14 0.03 -7.23 -6.98
CA GLY A 14 -1.18 -7.36 -6.16
C GLY A 14 -2.21 -6.28 -6.47
N LEU A 15 -3.09 -5.98 -5.51
CA LEU A 15 -4.12 -4.95 -5.68
C LEU A 15 -3.56 -3.62 -6.20
N ILE A 16 -2.59 -3.04 -5.49
CA ILE A 16 -2.07 -1.71 -5.85
C ILE A 16 -1.25 -1.77 -7.14
N GLY A 17 -0.23 -2.64 -7.21
CA GLY A 17 0.63 -2.74 -8.40
C GLY A 17 -0.12 -3.18 -9.65
N GLY A 18 -1.06 -4.12 -9.53
CA GLY A 18 -1.90 -4.55 -10.65
C GLY A 18 -2.84 -3.46 -11.14
N SER A 19 -3.42 -2.66 -10.23
CA SER A 19 -4.29 -1.53 -10.60
C SER A 19 -3.50 -0.41 -11.30
N ILE A 20 -2.32 -0.05 -10.79
CA ILE A 20 -1.41 0.89 -11.46
C ILE A 20 -1.08 0.39 -12.87
N GLY A 21 -0.74 -0.89 -13.00
CA GLY A 21 -0.40 -1.48 -14.29
C GLY A 21 -1.55 -1.41 -15.29
N LEU A 22 -2.78 -1.75 -14.89
CA LEU A 22 -3.98 -1.65 -15.72
C LEU A 22 -4.23 -0.22 -16.21
N ASP A 23 -4.13 0.76 -15.31
CA ASP A 23 -4.43 2.15 -15.66
C ASP A 23 -3.35 2.76 -16.55
N LEU A 24 -2.06 2.48 -16.30
CA LEU A 24 -0.95 2.93 -17.16
C LEU A 24 -1.01 2.29 -18.55
N ARG A 25 -1.30 0.99 -18.63
CA ARG A 25 -1.44 0.31 -19.93
C ARG A 25 -2.60 0.86 -20.75
N ALA A 26 -3.70 1.22 -20.12
CA ALA A 26 -4.82 1.84 -20.81
C ALA A 26 -4.49 3.22 -21.39
N GLN A 27 -3.46 3.88 -20.87
CA GLN A 27 -2.90 5.13 -21.39
C GLN A 27 -1.80 4.89 -22.43
N GLY A 28 -1.55 3.62 -22.83
CA GLY A 28 -0.52 3.26 -23.80
C GLY A 28 0.90 3.22 -23.26
N ILE A 29 1.09 3.32 -21.94
CA ILE A 29 2.40 3.29 -21.30
C ILE A 29 2.89 1.84 -21.20
N LYS A 30 4.18 1.62 -21.53
CA LYS A 30 4.83 0.32 -21.41
C LYS A 30 5.09 0.00 -19.93
N VAL A 31 4.55 -1.13 -19.47
CA VAL A 31 4.69 -1.58 -18.07
C VAL A 31 5.44 -2.90 -18.02
N GLN A 32 6.55 -2.92 -17.28
CA GLN A 32 7.35 -4.11 -16.97
C GLN A 32 7.02 -4.58 -15.55
N GLY A 33 6.50 -5.79 -15.40
CA GLY A 33 6.23 -6.42 -14.11
C GLY A 33 7.42 -7.22 -13.59
N LEU A 34 7.66 -7.16 -12.29
CA LEU A 34 8.53 -8.08 -11.56
C LEU A 34 7.73 -8.77 -10.47
N VAL A 35 7.71 -10.10 -10.46
CA VAL A 35 6.98 -10.91 -9.49
C VAL A 35 7.85 -12.07 -8.99
N HIS A 36 7.48 -12.64 -7.85
CA HIS A 36 8.27 -13.71 -7.22
C HIS A 36 8.00 -15.12 -7.81
N ARG A 37 6.82 -15.35 -8.44
CA ARG A 37 6.39 -16.67 -8.89
C ARG A 37 5.99 -16.65 -10.35
N SER A 38 6.38 -17.68 -11.11
CA SER A 38 5.99 -17.85 -12.53
C SER A 38 4.48 -17.91 -12.71
N SER A 39 3.76 -18.61 -11.84
CA SER A 39 2.30 -18.65 -11.88
C SER A 39 1.63 -17.27 -11.72
N THR A 40 2.23 -16.37 -10.90
CA THR A 40 1.78 -14.99 -10.79
C THR A 40 2.10 -14.21 -12.06
N ALA A 41 3.25 -14.48 -12.70
CA ALA A 41 3.62 -13.86 -13.96
C ALA A 41 2.64 -14.22 -15.08
N GLU A 42 2.35 -15.50 -15.26
CA GLU A 42 1.39 -16.00 -16.23
C GLU A 42 0.02 -15.34 -16.04
N ARG A 43 -0.47 -15.35 -14.80
CA ARG A 43 -1.78 -14.78 -14.47
C ARG A 43 -1.83 -13.26 -14.66
N ALA A 44 -0.75 -12.55 -14.36
CA ALA A 44 -0.65 -11.11 -14.60
C ALA A 44 -0.72 -10.75 -16.09
N MET A 45 -0.10 -11.56 -16.95
CA MET A 45 -0.19 -11.41 -18.42
C MET A 45 -1.60 -11.69 -18.93
N GLU A 46 -2.23 -12.80 -18.50
CA GLU A 46 -3.60 -13.14 -18.88
C GLU A 46 -4.59 -12.02 -18.51
N ARG A 47 -4.42 -11.43 -17.34
CA ARG A 47 -5.24 -10.30 -16.87
C ARG A 47 -4.89 -8.97 -17.52
N GLY A 48 -3.83 -8.92 -18.31
CA GLY A 48 -3.38 -7.70 -18.95
C GLY A 48 -2.86 -6.63 -17.98
N LEU A 49 -2.35 -7.01 -16.80
CA LEU A 49 -1.85 -6.07 -15.79
C LEU A 49 -0.58 -5.34 -16.25
N VAL A 50 0.22 -5.97 -17.10
CA VAL A 50 1.52 -5.47 -17.54
C VAL A 50 1.74 -5.76 -19.04
N SER A 51 2.71 -5.11 -19.67
CA SER A 51 3.11 -5.36 -21.07
C SER A 51 4.07 -6.55 -21.18
N ALA A 52 4.91 -6.73 -20.16
CA ALA A 52 5.82 -7.86 -20.01
C ALA A 52 6.02 -8.12 -18.52
N VAL A 53 6.43 -9.33 -18.14
CA VAL A 53 6.67 -9.71 -16.75
C VAL A 53 7.82 -10.69 -16.65
N SER A 54 8.57 -10.63 -15.55
CA SER A 54 9.67 -11.55 -15.25
C SER A 54 9.70 -11.88 -13.75
N THR A 55 10.41 -12.94 -13.42
CA THR A 55 10.83 -13.25 -12.05
C THR A 55 12.29 -12.84 -11.80
N ASP A 56 13.01 -12.40 -12.84
CA ASP A 56 14.38 -11.92 -12.78
C ASP A 56 14.40 -10.38 -12.63
N PRO A 57 15.02 -9.84 -11.58
CA PRO A 57 15.12 -8.39 -11.35
C PRO A 57 15.82 -7.63 -12.50
N ALA A 58 16.67 -8.27 -13.30
CA ALA A 58 17.33 -7.66 -14.46
C ALA A 58 16.33 -7.08 -15.48
N CYS A 59 15.08 -7.53 -15.46
CA CYS A 59 14.01 -6.99 -16.31
C CYS A 59 13.71 -5.50 -16.08
N LEU A 60 14.13 -4.94 -14.95
CA LEU A 60 13.94 -3.53 -14.60
C LEU A 60 14.95 -2.59 -15.28
N ALA A 61 16.00 -3.11 -15.91
CA ALA A 61 17.10 -2.32 -16.46
C ALA A 61 16.68 -1.23 -17.47
N CYS A 62 15.53 -1.40 -18.14
CA CYS A 62 15.01 -0.43 -19.11
C CYS A 62 13.97 0.54 -18.52
N CYS A 63 13.73 0.51 -17.19
CA CYS A 63 12.68 1.31 -16.56
C CYS A 63 13.21 2.66 -16.12
N ASP A 64 12.44 3.72 -16.39
CA ASP A 64 12.73 5.10 -15.94
C ASP A 64 12.06 5.42 -14.60
N LEU A 65 11.01 4.68 -14.27
CA LEU A 65 10.30 4.72 -12.98
C LEU A 65 10.09 3.29 -12.49
N VAL A 66 10.42 3.01 -11.23
CA VAL A 66 10.16 1.72 -10.59
C VAL A 66 9.26 1.92 -9.37
N ILE A 67 8.14 1.20 -9.34
CA ILE A 67 7.14 1.26 -8.29
C ILE A 67 7.21 -0.02 -7.45
N LEU A 68 7.52 0.13 -6.16
CA LEU A 68 7.65 -0.96 -5.21
C LEU A 68 6.29 -1.24 -4.54
N ALA A 69 5.47 -2.07 -5.18
CA ALA A 69 4.16 -2.48 -4.68
C ALA A 69 4.26 -3.78 -3.86
N LEU A 70 5.15 -3.77 -2.88
CA LEU A 70 5.53 -4.89 -2.03
C LEU A 70 4.86 -4.80 -0.65
N PRO A 71 4.68 -5.95 0.04
CA PRO A 71 4.35 -5.96 1.46
C PRO A 71 5.40 -5.21 2.30
N ILE A 72 4.96 -4.57 3.39
CA ILE A 72 5.84 -3.80 4.30
C ILE A 72 7.11 -4.57 4.70
N PRO A 73 7.05 -5.86 5.12
CA PRO A 73 8.25 -6.59 5.48
C PRO A 73 9.29 -6.70 4.35
N ALA A 74 8.85 -6.80 3.10
CA ALA A 74 9.74 -6.83 1.94
C ALA A 74 10.31 -5.44 1.61
N LEU A 75 9.53 -4.37 1.78
CA LEU A 75 10.02 -3.00 1.66
C LEU A 75 11.08 -2.65 2.70
N LEU A 76 10.96 -3.21 3.92
CA LEU A 76 11.88 -2.96 5.03
C LEU A 76 13.11 -3.90 5.04
N LYS A 77 13.17 -4.87 4.13
CA LYS A 77 14.30 -5.81 3.99
C LYS A 77 14.53 -6.15 2.52
N PRO A 78 14.86 -5.16 1.67
CA PRO A 78 15.20 -5.44 0.27
C PRO A 78 16.50 -6.25 0.23
N ASN A 79 16.57 -7.28 -0.63
CA ASN A 79 17.79 -8.05 -0.79
C ASN A 79 18.82 -7.31 -1.70
N ALA A 80 20.10 -7.69 -1.60
CA ALA A 80 21.19 -7.02 -2.32
C ALA A 80 21.04 -7.15 -3.85
N GLU A 81 20.72 -8.33 -4.34
CA GLU A 81 20.52 -8.61 -5.77
C GLU A 81 19.43 -7.69 -6.38
N PHE A 82 18.32 -7.53 -5.69
CA PHE A 82 17.25 -6.61 -6.12
C PHE A 82 17.73 -5.15 -6.13
N LEU A 83 18.47 -4.71 -5.09
CA LEU A 83 18.99 -3.35 -5.03
C LEU A 83 19.98 -3.06 -6.16
N GLU A 84 20.86 -4.02 -6.49
CA GLU A 84 21.81 -3.92 -7.58
C GLU A 84 21.14 -3.89 -8.96
N ALA A 85 19.98 -4.52 -9.11
CA ALA A 85 19.20 -4.53 -10.36
C ALA A 85 18.39 -3.24 -10.59
N LEU A 86 18.25 -2.37 -9.59
CA LEU A 86 17.55 -1.10 -9.76
C LEU A 86 18.37 -0.15 -10.65
N PRO A 87 17.80 0.40 -11.73
CA PRO A 87 18.54 1.32 -12.60
C PRO A 87 18.90 2.60 -11.82
N ALA A 88 20.17 2.98 -11.81
CA ALA A 88 20.68 4.10 -11.01
C ALA A 88 20.00 5.45 -11.34
N GLU A 89 19.58 5.65 -12.58
CA GLU A 89 18.94 6.87 -13.06
C GLU A 89 17.41 6.83 -12.94
N ALA A 90 16.82 5.67 -12.66
CA ALA A 90 15.38 5.56 -12.52
C ALA A 90 14.87 6.31 -11.27
N VAL A 91 13.67 6.82 -11.32
CA VAL A 91 12.94 7.20 -10.10
C VAL A 91 12.41 5.94 -9.45
N VAL A 92 12.62 5.80 -8.15
CA VAL A 92 12.09 4.67 -7.38
C VAL A 92 11.09 5.20 -6.36
N THR A 93 9.89 4.61 -6.31
CA THR A 93 8.87 4.96 -5.30
C THR A 93 8.25 3.70 -4.72
N ASP A 94 7.79 3.78 -3.49
CA ASP A 94 7.00 2.73 -2.85
C ASP A 94 5.53 3.11 -2.72
N VAL A 95 4.70 2.14 -2.36
CA VAL A 95 3.27 2.34 -2.08
C VAL A 95 2.88 1.84 -0.69
N GLY A 96 3.85 1.65 0.18
CA GLY A 96 3.64 1.11 1.54
C GLY A 96 2.82 2.03 2.44
N SER A 97 2.09 1.44 3.38
CA SER A 97 1.19 2.15 4.29
C SER A 97 1.88 2.82 5.48
N VAL A 98 3.19 2.70 5.63
CA VAL A 98 4.03 3.39 6.64
C VAL A 98 5.19 4.07 5.96
N LYS A 99 5.62 5.23 6.46
CA LYS A 99 6.64 6.04 5.76
C LYS A 99 7.93 6.23 6.53
N GLN A 100 7.91 6.46 7.85
CA GLN A 100 9.14 6.61 8.62
C GLN A 100 10.08 5.42 8.51
N PRO A 101 9.64 4.16 8.77
CA PRO A 101 10.53 3.02 8.67
C PRO A 101 10.99 2.76 7.23
N VAL A 102 10.14 3.05 6.21
CA VAL A 102 10.52 2.91 4.80
C VAL A 102 11.60 3.93 4.43
N LEU A 103 11.43 5.21 4.76
CA LEU A 103 12.45 6.22 4.51
C LEU A 103 13.78 5.90 5.22
N GLN A 104 13.72 5.41 6.46
CA GLN A 104 14.92 5.02 7.20
C GLN A 104 15.66 3.87 6.50
N GLU A 105 14.94 2.85 6.02
CA GLU A 105 15.51 1.70 5.34
C GLU A 105 16.10 2.06 3.97
N TRP A 106 15.40 2.92 3.20
CA TRP A 106 15.80 3.30 1.85
C TRP A 106 16.81 4.45 1.80
N LYS A 107 17.15 5.03 2.96
CA LYS A 107 18.12 6.12 3.06
C LYS A 107 19.50 5.69 2.53
N GLY A 108 19.93 6.36 1.45
CA GLY A 108 21.22 6.09 0.82
C GLY A 108 21.28 4.82 -0.04
N ARG A 109 20.18 4.07 -0.19
CA ARG A 109 20.12 2.88 -1.06
C ARG A 109 19.84 3.22 -2.51
N HIS A 110 19.07 4.27 -2.76
CA HIS A 110 18.81 4.75 -4.11
C HIS A 110 18.73 6.28 -4.12
N PRO A 111 19.49 6.99 -5.00
CA PRO A 111 19.60 8.46 -4.97
C PRO A 111 18.28 9.16 -5.32
N ARG A 112 17.42 8.53 -6.12
CA ARG A 112 16.15 9.07 -6.60
C ARG A 112 14.94 8.33 -6.01
N PHE A 113 15.06 7.90 -4.76
CA PHE A 113 13.95 7.27 -4.04
C PHE A 113 12.99 8.33 -3.47
N VAL A 114 11.70 8.14 -3.70
CA VAL A 114 10.61 8.96 -3.16
C VAL A 114 9.61 8.06 -2.44
N ALA A 115 9.53 8.19 -1.12
CA ALA A 115 8.54 7.44 -0.36
C ALA A 115 7.14 8.00 -0.58
N SER A 116 6.19 7.15 -0.99
CA SER A 116 4.81 7.56 -1.22
C SER A 116 3.79 6.49 -0.80
N HIS A 117 2.52 6.89 -0.71
CA HIS A 117 1.43 6.02 -0.26
C HIS A 117 0.10 6.42 -0.92
N PRO A 118 -0.43 5.64 -1.86
CA PRO A 118 -1.79 5.80 -2.35
C PRO A 118 -2.79 5.31 -1.30
N MET A 119 -3.66 6.21 -0.83
CA MET A 119 -4.70 5.89 0.16
C MET A 119 -5.87 5.16 -0.50
N ALA A 120 -5.60 3.97 -1.04
CA ALA A 120 -6.57 3.14 -1.75
C ALA A 120 -6.43 1.68 -1.32
N GLY A 121 -7.54 0.97 -1.22
CA GLY A 121 -7.53 -0.44 -0.83
C GLY A 121 -8.91 -1.07 -0.91
N THR A 122 -8.93 -2.39 -0.99
CA THR A 122 -10.12 -3.25 -0.89
C THR A 122 -9.81 -4.44 0.02
N ALA A 123 -10.81 -5.27 0.28
CA ALA A 123 -10.61 -6.53 1.02
C ALA A 123 -9.90 -7.61 0.19
N GLN A 124 -9.78 -7.42 -1.13
CA GLN A 124 -9.16 -8.38 -2.04
C GLN A 124 -7.63 -8.25 -2.05
N ALA A 125 -6.93 -9.36 -2.27
CA ALA A 125 -5.48 -9.43 -2.32
C ALA A 125 -5.01 -10.34 -3.47
N GLY A 126 -3.69 -10.27 -3.75
CA GLY A 126 -3.07 -11.08 -4.80
C GLY A 126 -3.29 -10.54 -6.21
N VAL A 127 -2.83 -11.30 -7.20
CA VAL A 127 -2.84 -10.92 -8.62
C VAL A 127 -4.27 -10.72 -9.18
N GLU A 128 -5.27 -11.33 -8.55
CA GLU A 128 -6.68 -11.21 -8.94
C GLU A 128 -7.31 -9.87 -8.51
N ALA A 129 -6.70 -9.17 -7.54
CA ALA A 129 -7.30 -7.99 -6.94
C ALA A 129 -7.14 -6.71 -7.76
N GLY A 130 -6.18 -6.65 -8.69
CA GLY A 130 -5.95 -5.47 -9.53
C GLY A 130 -7.20 -5.07 -10.31
N GLN A 131 -7.57 -3.79 -10.24
CA GLN A 131 -8.77 -3.23 -10.90
C GLN A 131 -8.49 -1.85 -11.47
N ARG A 132 -9.27 -1.47 -12.50
CA ARG A 132 -9.21 -0.14 -13.09
C ARG A 132 -9.77 0.92 -12.15
N ASP A 133 -9.26 2.13 -12.28
CA ASP A 133 -9.77 3.34 -11.63
C ASP A 133 -9.74 3.29 -10.08
N LEU A 134 -8.89 2.42 -9.50
CA LEU A 134 -8.77 2.27 -8.04
C LEU A 134 -8.40 3.60 -7.36
N PHE A 135 -7.63 4.44 -8.03
CA PHE A 135 -7.03 5.66 -7.46
C PHE A 135 -7.85 6.93 -7.72
N GLN A 136 -8.91 6.85 -8.53
CA GLN A 136 -9.72 8.01 -8.91
C GLN A 136 -10.28 8.76 -7.70
N GLY A 137 -9.92 10.04 -7.57
CA GLY A 137 -10.32 10.91 -6.45
C GLY A 137 -9.72 10.54 -5.09
N ARG A 138 -8.90 9.47 -5.00
CA ARG A 138 -8.26 9.04 -3.75
C ARG A 138 -7.04 9.89 -3.43
N PRO A 139 -6.71 10.10 -2.14
CA PRO A 139 -5.45 10.75 -1.77
C PRO A 139 -4.24 9.89 -2.17
N TRP A 140 -3.18 10.54 -2.66
CA TRP A 140 -1.85 9.97 -2.77
C TRP A 140 -0.88 10.91 -2.10
N ILE A 141 -0.17 10.44 -1.09
CA ILE A 141 0.72 11.26 -0.29
C ILE A 141 2.17 10.83 -0.47
N ALA A 142 3.08 11.78 -0.70
CA ALA A 142 4.51 11.57 -0.60
C ALA A 142 5.09 12.21 0.66
N THR A 143 6.21 11.67 1.12
CA THR A 143 6.88 12.15 2.31
C THR A 143 8.32 12.55 2.01
N PRO A 144 8.53 13.65 1.24
CA PRO A 144 9.86 14.13 0.93
C PRO A 144 10.57 14.66 2.19
N ASP A 145 11.91 14.52 2.19
CA ASP A 145 12.80 15.16 3.16
C ASP A 145 13.73 16.14 2.43
N ALA A 146 14.64 16.79 3.18
CA ALA A 146 15.57 17.76 2.63
C ALA A 146 16.58 17.19 1.59
N LYS A 147 16.68 15.86 1.47
CA LYS A 147 17.55 15.16 0.52
C LYS A 147 16.81 14.56 -0.67
N THR A 148 15.49 14.62 -0.66
CA THR A 148 14.66 14.09 -1.74
C THR A 148 14.91 14.88 -3.03
N ASP A 149 15.27 14.18 -4.11
CA ASP A 149 15.41 14.77 -5.44
C ASP A 149 14.07 15.36 -5.89
N SER A 150 14.05 16.67 -6.13
CA SER A 150 12.83 17.40 -6.52
C SER A 150 12.31 16.97 -7.89
N ALA A 151 13.19 16.57 -8.81
CA ALA A 151 12.77 16.06 -10.12
C ALA A 151 12.14 14.66 -9.98
N ALA A 152 12.68 13.81 -9.11
CA ALA A 152 12.05 12.53 -8.79
C ALA A 152 10.69 12.69 -8.12
N LEU A 153 10.57 13.64 -7.18
CA LEU A 153 9.28 13.96 -6.55
C LEU A 153 8.22 14.39 -7.58
N ALA A 154 8.61 15.22 -8.55
CA ALA A 154 7.71 15.67 -9.63
C ALA A 154 7.25 14.50 -10.52
N VAL A 155 8.09 13.49 -10.77
CA VAL A 155 7.71 12.29 -11.53
C VAL A 155 6.67 11.47 -10.76
N VAL A 156 6.82 11.32 -9.43
CA VAL A 156 5.84 10.58 -8.60
C VAL A 156 4.52 11.35 -8.49
N GLU A 157 4.57 12.69 -8.43
CA GLU A 157 3.37 13.53 -8.48
C GLU A 157 2.63 13.36 -9.82
N ASP A 158 3.36 13.37 -10.95
CA ASP A 158 2.77 13.16 -12.29
C ASP A 158 2.10 11.78 -12.37
N LEU A 159 2.77 10.72 -11.88
CA LEU A 159 2.17 9.38 -11.76
C LEU A 159 0.85 9.41 -11.00
N ALA A 160 0.83 10.01 -9.79
CA ALA A 160 -0.36 10.06 -8.96
C ALA A 160 -1.52 10.81 -9.65
N ARG A 161 -1.23 11.96 -10.28
CA ARG A 161 -2.22 12.76 -11.01
C ARG A 161 -2.76 12.04 -12.25
N ARG A 162 -1.91 11.34 -13.01
CA ARG A 162 -2.30 10.50 -14.15
C ARG A 162 -3.25 9.38 -13.78
N LEU A 163 -3.09 8.82 -12.58
CA LEU A 163 -3.98 7.80 -12.02
C LEU A 163 -5.24 8.41 -11.39
N GLY A 164 -5.44 9.73 -11.51
CA GLY A 164 -6.62 10.45 -11.02
C GLY A 164 -6.61 10.71 -9.51
N SER A 165 -5.46 10.54 -8.85
CA SER A 165 -5.33 10.80 -7.41
C SER A 165 -5.20 12.27 -7.08
N ARG A 166 -5.62 12.65 -5.87
CA ARG A 166 -5.33 13.95 -5.26
C ARG A 166 -3.99 13.89 -4.55
N TRP A 167 -3.05 14.73 -4.99
CA TRP A 167 -1.70 14.75 -4.46
C TRP A 167 -1.56 15.53 -3.16
N PHE A 168 -0.77 14.97 -2.23
CA PHE A 168 -0.41 15.58 -0.95
C PHE A 168 1.06 15.33 -0.63
N THR A 169 1.64 16.20 0.19
CA THR A 169 2.95 16.01 0.80
C THR A 169 2.89 16.27 2.30
N ALA A 170 3.65 15.53 3.08
CA ALA A 170 3.80 15.73 4.52
C ALA A 170 5.14 15.17 5.01
N ALA A 171 5.56 15.52 6.23
CA ALA A 171 6.64 14.79 6.87
C ALA A 171 6.23 13.35 7.18
N ALA A 172 7.16 12.39 7.08
CA ALA A 172 6.87 10.97 7.29
C ALA A 172 6.26 10.68 8.67
N ALA A 173 6.72 11.37 9.71
CA ALA A 173 6.17 11.26 11.05
C ALA A 173 4.70 11.72 11.14
N GLN A 174 4.37 12.81 10.45
CA GLN A 174 2.99 13.32 10.39
C GLN A 174 2.08 12.34 9.61
N HIS A 175 2.58 11.79 8.49
CA HIS A 175 1.89 10.75 7.74
C HIS A 175 1.57 9.56 8.65
N ASP A 176 2.57 9.00 9.34
CA ASP A 176 2.42 7.79 10.14
C ASP A 176 1.46 8.01 11.33
N GLN A 177 1.47 9.21 11.94
CA GLN A 177 0.49 9.60 12.96
C GLN A 177 -0.92 9.70 12.38
N ALA A 178 -1.07 10.34 11.22
CA ALA A 178 -2.38 10.51 10.59
C ALA A 178 -2.98 9.16 10.19
N VAL A 179 -2.21 8.27 9.53
CA VAL A 179 -2.72 6.96 9.13
C VAL A 179 -2.96 6.03 10.32
N ALA A 180 -2.25 6.22 11.44
CA ALA A 180 -2.56 5.52 12.68
C ALA A 180 -3.99 5.81 13.16
N LEU A 181 -4.44 7.07 13.06
CA LEU A 181 -5.79 7.48 13.48
C LEU A 181 -6.90 7.00 12.53
N ILE A 182 -6.68 7.09 11.20
CA ILE A 182 -7.75 6.94 10.21
C ILE A 182 -7.74 5.59 9.48
N SER A 183 -6.69 4.79 9.67
CA SER A 183 -6.50 3.51 8.98
C SER A 183 -6.11 2.38 9.95
N HIS A 184 -4.97 2.51 10.65
CA HIS A 184 -4.42 1.40 11.42
C HIS A 184 -5.24 1.11 12.70
N MET A 185 -5.56 2.13 13.49
CA MET A 185 -6.41 1.99 14.67
C MET A 185 -7.81 1.46 14.30
N PRO A 186 -8.52 1.99 13.29
CA PRO A 186 -9.81 1.44 12.87
C PRO A 186 -9.81 -0.05 12.57
N VAL A 187 -8.75 -0.59 11.96
CA VAL A 187 -8.61 -2.05 11.72
C VAL A 187 -8.57 -2.81 13.05
N LEU A 188 -7.78 -2.34 14.03
CA LEU A 188 -7.66 -2.99 15.34
C LEU A 188 -8.94 -2.88 16.16
N VAL A 189 -9.60 -1.71 16.14
CA VAL A 189 -10.89 -1.49 16.82
C VAL A 189 -11.96 -2.38 16.22
N SER A 190 -12.04 -2.46 14.90
CA SER A 190 -12.95 -3.33 14.17
C SER A 190 -12.71 -4.81 14.47
N ALA A 191 -11.44 -5.25 14.55
CA ALA A 191 -11.09 -6.61 14.96
C ALA A 191 -11.47 -6.88 16.43
N ALA A 192 -11.29 -5.90 17.33
CA ALA A 192 -11.72 -6.02 18.72
C ALA A 192 -13.25 -6.13 18.84
N LEU A 193 -14.02 -5.41 18.01
CA LEU A 193 -15.48 -5.51 17.95
C LEU A 193 -15.91 -6.93 17.53
N LEU A 194 -15.28 -7.50 16.50
CA LEU A 194 -15.54 -8.88 16.06
C LEU A 194 -15.25 -9.89 17.19
N ARG A 195 -14.14 -9.70 17.89
CA ARG A 195 -13.79 -10.55 19.03
C ARG A 195 -14.81 -10.43 20.16
N ALA A 196 -15.18 -9.21 20.54
CA ALA A 196 -16.15 -8.98 21.62
C ALA A 196 -17.47 -9.72 21.35
N ALA A 197 -17.97 -9.66 20.11
CA ALA A 197 -19.18 -10.38 19.73
C ALA A 197 -18.98 -11.90 19.60
N GLY A 198 -17.79 -12.35 19.16
CA GLY A 198 -17.46 -13.77 18.96
C GLY A 198 -17.07 -14.50 20.25
N ASP A 199 -16.49 -13.79 21.22
CA ASP A 199 -16.01 -14.33 22.50
C ASP A 199 -17.13 -14.30 23.58
N GLU A 200 -18.40 -13.96 23.24
CA GLU A 200 -19.53 -14.06 24.16
C GLU A 200 -19.63 -15.48 24.74
N ARG A 201 -19.69 -15.57 26.07
CA ARG A 201 -19.59 -16.84 26.81
C ARG A 201 -20.87 -17.66 26.72
N ASP A 202 -22.03 -17.00 26.69
CA ASP A 202 -23.31 -17.66 26.52
C ASP A 202 -23.49 -18.06 25.04
N PRO A 203 -23.57 -19.35 24.73
CA PRO A 203 -23.70 -19.82 23.35
C PRO A 203 -25.02 -19.42 22.69
N GLU A 204 -26.09 -19.29 23.48
CA GLU A 204 -27.42 -18.88 22.96
C GLU A 204 -27.42 -17.40 22.59
N ILE A 205 -26.87 -16.56 23.49
CA ILE A 205 -26.68 -15.12 23.22
C ILE A 205 -25.76 -14.89 22.01
N ARG A 206 -24.63 -15.62 21.94
CA ARG A 206 -23.71 -15.54 20.81
C ARG A 206 -24.38 -15.91 19.49
N ALA A 207 -25.13 -17.03 19.45
CA ALA A 207 -25.83 -17.46 18.26
C ALA A 207 -26.92 -16.44 17.85
N LEU A 208 -27.66 -15.89 18.81
CA LEU A 208 -28.65 -14.87 18.56
C LEU A 208 -28.00 -13.57 18.03
N ALA A 209 -26.91 -13.11 18.62
CA ALA A 209 -26.19 -11.93 18.16
C ALA A 209 -25.68 -12.09 16.71
N GLN A 210 -25.17 -13.27 16.37
CA GLN A 210 -24.77 -13.58 15.00
C GLN A 210 -25.95 -13.58 14.02
N ALA A 211 -27.08 -14.15 14.42
CA ALA A 211 -28.29 -14.20 13.59
C ALA A 211 -28.92 -12.81 13.38
N LEU A 212 -28.79 -11.91 14.34
CA LEU A 212 -29.30 -10.55 14.29
C LEU A 212 -28.31 -9.53 13.69
N ALA A 213 -27.06 -9.94 13.42
CA ALA A 213 -26.06 -9.07 12.84
C ALA A 213 -26.52 -8.55 11.47
N SER A 214 -26.58 -7.23 11.33
CA SER A 214 -27.09 -6.54 10.15
C SER A 214 -26.07 -5.51 9.64
N SER A 215 -26.48 -4.63 8.74
CA SER A 215 -25.62 -3.66 8.06
C SER A 215 -24.74 -2.83 9.01
N GLY A 216 -25.30 -2.34 10.11
CA GLY A 216 -24.55 -1.53 11.08
C GLY A 216 -23.35 -2.29 11.68
N PHE A 217 -23.51 -3.57 12.04
CA PHE A 217 -22.41 -4.40 12.51
C PHE A 217 -21.43 -4.72 11.36
N ALA A 218 -21.94 -5.06 10.18
CA ALA A 218 -21.13 -5.36 9.01
C ALA A 218 -20.25 -4.17 8.60
N ASP A 219 -20.81 -2.95 8.53
CA ASP A 219 -20.08 -1.74 8.16
C ASP A 219 -18.96 -1.42 9.16
N THR A 220 -19.24 -1.59 10.46
CA THR A 220 -18.28 -1.29 11.53
C THR A 220 -17.19 -2.37 11.66
N SER A 221 -17.52 -3.63 11.37
CA SER A 221 -16.62 -4.78 11.56
C SER A 221 -15.87 -5.21 10.28
N ARG A 222 -16.25 -4.69 9.12
CA ARG A 222 -15.73 -5.11 7.81
C ARG A 222 -14.21 -5.06 7.69
N VAL A 223 -13.58 -3.98 8.16
CA VAL A 223 -12.13 -3.81 8.02
C VAL A 223 -11.33 -4.68 9.00
N GLY A 224 -11.92 -5.07 10.13
CA GLY A 224 -11.32 -5.96 11.11
C GLY A 224 -11.30 -7.42 10.69
N GLY A 225 -12.17 -7.81 9.75
CA GLY A 225 -12.20 -9.15 9.14
C GLY A 225 -11.25 -9.30 7.94
N GLY A 226 -10.39 -8.31 7.66
CA GLY A 226 -9.42 -8.36 6.58
C GLY A 226 -8.24 -9.30 6.83
N ASN A 227 -7.21 -9.22 5.97
CA ASN A 227 -6.00 -10.05 6.09
C ASN A 227 -5.24 -9.74 7.39
N PRO A 228 -5.09 -10.72 8.33
CA PRO A 228 -4.41 -10.51 9.60
C PRO A 228 -2.92 -10.13 9.46
N ASP A 229 -2.22 -10.70 8.47
CA ASP A 229 -0.80 -10.43 8.23
C ASP A 229 -0.57 -8.97 7.83
N LEU A 230 -1.49 -8.41 7.02
CA LEU A 230 -1.45 -7.00 6.64
C LEU A 230 -1.69 -6.11 7.88
N GLY A 231 -2.69 -6.45 8.68
CA GLY A 231 -3.00 -5.73 9.92
C GLY A 231 -1.84 -5.77 10.92
N LEU A 232 -1.20 -6.94 11.09
CA LEU A 232 -0.03 -7.11 11.94
C LEU A 232 1.17 -6.30 11.42
N ALA A 233 1.47 -6.36 10.12
CA ALA A 233 2.57 -5.62 9.52
C ALA A 233 2.39 -4.10 9.67
N MET A 234 1.18 -3.59 9.43
CA MET A 234 0.83 -2.17 9.66
C MET A 234 1.04 -1.77 11.13
N ALA A 235 0.44 -2.51 12.06
CA ALA A 235 0.46 -2.17 13.48
C ALA A 235 1.87 -2.25 14.07
N SER A 236 2.66 -3.27 13.71
CA SER A 236 4.04 -3.44 14.20
C SER A 236 4.99 -2.39 13.64
N SER A 237 4.85 -2.04 12.35
CA SER A 237 5.74 -1.06 11.70
C SER A 237 5.39 0.39 12.05
N ASN A 238 4.20 0.66 12.59
CA ASN A 238 3.76 1.98 13.09
C ASN A 238 3.37 1.93 14.57
N ARG A 239 4.04 1.11 15.36
CA ARG A 239 3.63 0.70 16.71
C ARG A 239 3.39 1.88 17.64
N GLU A 240 4.29 2.86 17.68
CA GLU A 240 4.20 3.99 18.60
C GLU A 240 2.97 4.86 18.31
N ALA A 241 2.76 5.24 17.04
CA ALA A 241 1.62 6.05 16.64
C ALA A 241 0.29 5.28 16.83
N VAL A 242 0.27 3.98 16.56
CA VAL A 242 -0.91 3.12 16.78
C VAL A 242 -1.26 3.03 18.26
N LEU A 243 -0.29 2.84 19.15
CA LEU A 243 -0.54 2.81 20.60
C LEU A 243 -1.08 4.14 21.12
N LYS A 244 -0.56 5.26 20.60
CA LYS A 244 -1.07 6.60 20.92
C LYS A 244 -2.52 6.79 20.45
N ALA A 245 -2.83 6.37 19.22
CA ALA A 245 -4.18 6.43 18.67
C ALA A 245 -5.16 5.56 19.46
N LEU A 246 -4.76 4.34 19.84
CA LEU A 246 -5.58 3.45 20.71
C LEU A 246 -5.80 4.02 22.11
N ALA A 247 -4.82 4.71 22.69
CA ALA A 247 -5.00 5.38 23.98
C ALA A 247 -6.05 6.50 23.89
N ALA A 248 -5.99 7.33 22.82
CA ALA A 248 -6.99 8.36 22.57
C ALA A 248 -8.39 7.76 22.31
N TYR A 249 -8.46 6.64 21.59
CA TYR A 249 -9.74 5.95 21.35
C TYR A 249 -10.35 5.42 22.67
N ARG A 250 -9.56 4.76 23.54
CA ARG A 250 -10.02 4.29 24.85
C ARG A 250 -10.53 5.43 25.71
N TRP A 251 -9.76 6.53 25.77
CA TRP A 251 -10.21 7.71 26.51
C TRP A 251 -11.55 8.24 25.97
N SER A 252 -11.73 8.27 24.64
CA SER A 252 -13.00 8.70 24.04
C SER A 252 -14.18 7.77 24.40
N LEU A 253 -13.95 6.45 24.51
CA LEU A 253 -14.98 5.51 24.97
C LEU A 253 -15.36 5.78 26.43
N GLU A 254 -14.38 5.99 27.31
CA GLU A 254 -14.60 6.32 28.73
C GLU A 254 -15.43 7.60 28.92
N GLN A 255 -15.40 8.53 27.94
CA GLN A 255 -16.23 9.75 27.99
C GLN A 255 -17.68 9.51 27.52
N LEU A 256 -17.97 8.38 26.89
CA LEU A 256 -19.31 8.00 26.44
C LEU A 256 -20.07 7.15 27.47
N GLU A 257 -19.35 6.56 28.44
CA GLU A 257 -19.92 5.82 29.58
C GLU A 257 -20.44 6.78 30.65
#